data_059e62fb43cb894d7c3eed3f5cf6072e
#
_entry.id   059e62fb43cb894d7c3eed3f5cf6072e
#
_cell.length_a   1.000
_cell.length_b   1.000
_cell.length_c   1.000
_cell.angle_alpha   90.00
_cell.angle_beta   90.00
_cell.angle_gamma   90.00
#
_symmetry.space_group_name_H-M   'P 1'
#
loop_
_entity.id
_entity.type
_entity.pdbx_description
1 polymer ?
#
loop_
_entity_poly.entity_id
_entity_poly.type
_entity_poly.pdbx_seq_one_letter_code
_entity_poly.pdbx_strand_id
1 'polypeptide(L)'
;MPEAGNAREHAAWRTAGHGGTGCQTLVMAAERPRRVEVRSFPSNRRLVTAAMRAGRSKMPMYGLVDVDITTANRLLAGHDPPLSLTAFVVASVARAAAAHPAVHAYRNWRGQLVTHRQVDVGTMVEISTPQGQFAIPHLLRDADIREVPDLTAELRRVKRDPSASSSGRWLERVGPAATRIPGVIPAMYAVMARSVAARQRIGTVAVTAVGMFAGGGGLGITSLSLMSLEIIVGGVSQRPRVIEGQVTVRDVLDLTIAIDHNVVDGAPAARFAAEFRELLETATVLLAPSGAVQARG
;
A
#
# COMPACT_ATOMS: atom_id res chain seq x y z
N MET A 1 42.58 -7.09 3.13
CA MET A 1 43.07 -7.20 4.53
C MET A 1 43.16 -5.82 5.15
N PRO A 2 42.80 -5.56 6.42
CA PRO A 2 42.60 -6.54 7.49
C PRO A 2 41.17 -6.60 8.07
N GLU A 3 41.00 -7.70 8.74
CA GLU A 3 39.98 -8.14 9.67
C GLU A 3 39.80 -7.18 10.87
N ALA A 4 38.56 -7.07 11.36
CA ALA A 4 38.29 -6.55 12.71
C ALA A 4 37.33 -7.50 13.41
N GLY A 5 37.82 -8.08 14.47
CA GLY A 5 37.32 -9.22 15.21
C GLY A 5 36.07 -8.95 16.03
N ASN A 6 35.36 -10.04 16.17
CA ASN A 6 34.18 -10.25 16.98
C ASN A 6 34.64 -10.59 18.41
N ALA A 7 34.52 -9.66 19.36
CA ALA A 7 34.78 -9.90 20.78
C ALA A 7 33.45 -10.28 21.47
N ARG A 8 33.23 -11.58 21.66
CA ARG A 8 32.27 -12.11 22.63
C ARG A 8 32.91 -12.08 24.01
N GLU A 9 32.48 -11.20 24.89
CA GLU A 9 32.80 -11.30 26.31
C GLU A 9 31.91 -12.30 27.02
N HIS A 10 32.50 -13.46 27.34
CA HIS A 10 31.93 -14.42 28.28
C HIS A 10 32.20 -13.96 29.69
N ALA A 11 31.13 -13.71 30.46
CA ALA A 11 31.24 -13.48 31.91
C ALA A 11 31.62 -14.81 32.60
N ALA A 12 32.84 -14.89 33.12
CA ALA A 12 33.29 -15.99 33.92
C ALA A 12 32.92 -15.80 35.38
N TRP A 13 32.13 -16.70 35.95
CA TRP A 13 31.86 -16.79 37.37
C TRP A 13 33.11 -17.36 38.10
N ARG A 14 33.74 -16.57 38.92
CA ARG A 14 34.74 -17.04 39.88
C ARG A 14 34.10 -17.11 41.28
N THR A 15 33.99 -18.30 41.80
CA THR A 15 33.72 -18.56 43.21
C THR A 15 34.98 -18.31 44.00
N ALA A 16 35.01 -17.34 44.92
CA ALA A 16 36.06 -17.15 45.93
C ALA A 16 35.49 -17.52 47.28
N GLY A 17 36.24 -18.36 47.97
CA GLY A 17 35.90 -18.98 49.21
C GLY A 17 35.92 -18.08 50.44
N HIS A 18 35.43 -18.66 51.51
CA HIS A 18 35.14 -18.25 52.89
C HIS A 18 36.11 -17.32 53.56
N GLY A 19 35.54 -16.39 54.32
CA GLY A 19 36.14 -15.84 55.56
C GLY A 19 36.03 -14.32 55.68
N GLY A 20 35.15 -13.82 56.54
CA GLY A 20 35.22 -12.45 57.05
C GLY A 20 33.87 -11.67 57.00
N THR A 21 33.29 -11.46 58.17
CA THR A 21 32.19 -10.54 58.44
C THR A 21 32.56 -9.11 58.03
N GLY A 22 32.31 -8.78 56.80
CA GLY A 22 32.41 -7.42 56.25
C GLY A 22 31.11 -7.07 55.56
N CYS A 23 30.46 -6.02 56.03
CA CYS A 23 29.30 -5.43 55.37
C CYS A 23 29.68 -5.09 53.93
N GLN A 24 29.27 -5.95 52.96
CA GLN A 24 29.45 -5.64 51.57
C GLN A 24 28.44 -4.58 51.18
N THR A 25 28.93 -3.32 51.15
CA THR A 25 28.18 -2.27 50.45
C THR A 25 28.05 -2.68 48.99
N LEU A 26 26.87 -3.14 48.60
CA LEU A 26 26.51 -3.32 47.21
C LEU A 26 26.62 -1.94 46.54
N VAL A 27 27.75 -1.67 45.91
CA VAL A 27 27.86 -0.55 44.98
C VAL A 27 27.00 -0.92 43.80
N MET A 28 25.73 -0.49 43.82
CA MET A 28 24.88 -0.52 42.64
C MET A 28 25.59 0.33 41.59
N ALA A 29 26.08 -0.33 40.56
CA ALA A 29 26.59 0.36 39.38
C ALA A 29 25.48 1.31 38.90
N ALA A 30 25.74 2.61 38.94
CA ALA A 30 24.81 3.63 38.51
C ALA A 30 24.44 3.31 37.04
N GLU A 31 23.23 2.87 36.81
CA GLU A 31 22.73 2.66 35.45
C GLU A 31 22.91 3.96 34.66
N ARG A 32 23.63 3.90 33.54
CA ARG A 32 23.78 5.06 32.67
C ARG A 32 22.40 5.54 32.28
N PRO A 33 22.05 6.82 32.48
CA PRO A 33 20.73 7.32 32.14
C PRO A 33 20.47 7.05 30.67
N ARG A 34 19.38 6.32 30.38
CA ARG A 34 18.97 6.05 29.01
C ARG A 34 18.69 7.38 28.32
N ARG A 35 19.37 7.63 27.21
CA ARG A 35 19.12 8.82 26.39
C ARG A 35 17.77 8.68 25.72
N VAL A 36 16.81 9.50 26.13
CA VAL A 36 15.48 9.60 25.54
C VAL A 36 15.40 10.92 24.80
N GLU A 37 15.02 10.87 23.54
CA GLU A 37 14.74 12.06 22.73
C GLU A 37 13.23 12.22 22.58
N VAL A 38 12.68 13.37 22.96
CA VAL A 38 11.27 13.70 22.82
C VAL A 38 11.15 14.77 21.74
N ARG A 39 10.39 14.45 20.68
CA ARG A 39 10.11 15.36 19.57
C ARG A 39 8.61 15.59 19.43
N SER A 40 8.22 16.74 18.90
CA SER A 40 6.82 17.02 18.56
C SER A 40 6.33 16.07 17.48
N PHE A 41 5.07 15.60 17.58
CA PHE A 41 4.47 14.72 16.57
C PHE A 41 4.24 15.49 15.25
N PRO A 42 4.79 15.04 14.11
CA PRO A 42 4.74 15.77 12.85
C PRO A 42 3.32 15.99 12.35
N SER A 43 3.03 17.17 11.78
CA SER A 43 1.68 17.54 11.33
C SER A 43 1.16 16.64 10.18
N ASN A 44 2.03 16.23 9.24
CA ASN A 44 1.68 15.31 8.17
C ASN A 44 1.25 13.93 8.72
N ARG A 45 1.87 13.45 9.81
CA ARG A 45 1.49 12.19 10.47
C ARG A 45 0.12 12.27 11.14
N ARG A 46 -0.33 13.45 11.54
CA ARG A 46 -1.69 13.64 12.08
C ARG A 46 -2.77 13.30 11.04
N LEU A 47 -2.55 13.67 9.77
CA LEU A 47 -3.45 13.33 8.67
C LEU A 47 -3.51 11.82 8.43
N VAL A 48 -2.35 11.16 8.38
CA VAL A 48 -2.26 9.69 8.25
C VAL A 48 -2.98 8.99 9.40
N THR A 49 -2.73 9.42 10.64
CA THR A 49 -3.40 8.87 11.83
C THR A 49 -4.91 9.04 11.77
N ALA A 50 -5.40 10.18 11.27
CA ALA A 50 -6.82 10.41 11.11
C ALA A 50 -7.45 9.55 10.01
N ALA A 51 -6.75 9.32 8.88
CA ALA A 51 -7.17 8.39 7.84
C ALA A 51 -7.32 6.97 8.38
N MET A 52 -6.32 6.48 9.13
CA MET A 52 -6.37 5.16 9.77
C MET A 52 -7.52 5.06 10.79
N ARG A 53 -7.77 6.12 11.56
CA ARG A 53 -8.91 6.17 12.50
C ARG A 53 -10.26 6.13 11.77
N ALA A 54 -10.38 6.76 10.60
CA ALA A 54 -11.60 6.73 9.81
C ALA A 54 -11.93 5.30 9.31
N GLY A 55 -10.91 4.47 9.09
CA GLY A 55 -11.07 3.07 8.70
C GLY A 55 -11.45 2.10 9.83
N ARG A 56 -11.44 2.53 11.10
CA ARG A 56 -11.68 1.63 12.25
C ARG A 56 -13.05 0.94 12.25
N SER A 57 -14.04 1.52 11.58
CA SER A 57 -15.37 0.91 11.46
C SER A 57 -15.46 -0.17 10.38
N LYS A 58 -14.41 -0.35 9.60
CA LYS A 58 -14.32 -1.39 8.58
C LYS A 58 -13.86 -2.70 9.18
N MET A 59 -14.32 -3.78 8.60
CA MET A 59 -13.96 -5.16 8.98
C MET A 59 -13.15 -5.76 7.81
N PRO A 60 -11.82 -5.58 7.79
CA PRO A 60 -11.02 -6.04 6.66
C PRO A 60 -10.95 -7.56 6.61
N MET A 61 -11.23 -8.11 5.44
CA MET A 61 -10.90 -9.46 5.02
C MET A 61 -9.66 -9.39 4.14
N TYR A 62 -8.65 -10.20 4.44
CA TYR A 62 -7.38 -10.21 3.71
C TYR A 62 -7.23 -11.45 2.86
N GLY A 63 -6.94 -11.27 1.57
CA GLY A 63 -6.42 -12.29 0.67
C GLY A 63 -4.91 -12.06 0.48
N LEU A 64 -4.09 -13.01 0.91
CA LEU A 64 -2.65 -12.99 0.69
C LEU A 64 -2.35 -13.86 -0.52
N VAL A 65 -1.85 -13.28 -1.58
CA VAL A 65 -1.62 -13.99 -2.85
C VAL A 65 -0.22 -13.74 -3.38
N ASP A 66 0.33 -14.74 -3.99
CA ASP A 66 1.54 -14.67 -4.79
C ASP A 66 1.20 -14.93 -6.26
N VAL A 67 1.64 -14.04 -7.14
CA VAL A 67 1.23 -14.01 -8.56
C VAL A 67 2.46 -14.10 -9.44
N ASP A 68 2.44 -14.99 -10.42
CA ASP A 68 3.48 -15.09 -11.44
C ASP A 68 3.36 -13.93 -12.44
N ILE A 69 4.29 -12.99 -12.37
CA ILE A 69 4.34 -11.82 -13.26
C ILE A 69 5.47 -11.89 -14.29
N THR A 70 6.04 -13.06 -14.54
CA THR A 70 7.18 -13.23 -15.47
C THR A 70 6.85 -12.68 -16.85
N THR A 71 5.66 -12.98 -17.37
CA THR A 71 5.21 -12.46 -18.67
C THR A 71 5.03 -10.95 -18.62
N ALA A 72 4.36 -10.44 -17.57
CA ALA A 72 4.16 -9.01 -17.39
C ALA A 72 5.49 -8.25 -17.29
N ASN A 73 6.44 -8.73 -16.48
CA ASN A 73 7.77 -8.10 -16.34
C ASN A 73 8.49 -7.99 -17.67
N ARG A 74 8.45 -9.05 -18.49
CA ARG A 74 9.07 -9.03 -19.83
C ARG A 74 8.43 -7.98 -20.73
N LEU A 75 7.10 -7.93 -20.75
CA LEU A 75 6.37 -6.96 -21.56
C LEU A 75 6.62 -5.52 -21.08
N LEU A 76 6.58 -5.28 -19.76
CA LEU A 76 6.84 -3.97 -19.18
C LEU A 76 8.27 -3.47 -19.51
N ALA A 77 9.27 -4.36 -19.42
CA ALA A 77 10.66 -4.05 -19.72
C ALA A 77 10.91 -3.87 -21.22
N GLY A 78 10.11 -4.49 -22.09
CA GLY A 78 10.20 -4.38 -23.56
C GLY A 78 9.78 -3.05 -24.15
N HIS A 79 9.17 -2.16 -23.36
CA HIS A 79 8.84 -0.80 -23.78
C HIS A 79 10.01 0.17 -23.56
N ASP A 80 10.11 1.18 -24.41
CA ASP A 80 11.09 2.27 -24.26
C ASP A 80 10.37 3.62 -24.11
N PRO A 81 10.46 4.25 -22.92
CA PRO A 81 11.04 3.73 -21.66
C PRO A 81 10.17 2.66 -21.00
N PRO A 82 10.75 1.73 -20.18
CA PRO A 82 10.04 0.63 -19.56
C PRO A 82 8.77 1.08 -18.80
N LEU A 83 7.68 0.32 -18.86
CA LEU A 83 6.43 0.69 -18.19
C LEU A 83 6.48 0.42 -16.68
N SER A 84 5.59 1.08 -15.93
CA SER A 84 5.52 0.96 -14.47
C SER A 84 4.75 -0.28 -14.05
N LEU A 85 5.34 -1.12 -13.18
CA LEU A 85 4.64 -2.23 -12.53
C LEU A 85 3.44 -1.72 -11.72
N THR A 86 3.56 -0.58 -11.03
CA THR A 86 2.43 0.01 -10.29
C THR A 86 1.29 0.40 -11.23
N ALA A 87 1.59 0.98 -12.41
CA ALA A 87 0.56 1.31 -13.41
C ALA A 87 -0.13 0.06 -13.95
N PHE A 88 0.61 -1.02 -14.18
CA PHE A 88 0.08 -2.31 -14.59
C PHE A 88 -0.87 -2.91 -13.53
N VAL A 89 -0.47 -2.92 -12.26
CA VAL A 89 -1.31 -3.39 -11.15
C VAL A 89 -2.57 -2.52 -11.02
N VAL A 90 -2.44 -1.18 -11.16
CA VAL A 90 -3.59 -0.25 -11.15
C VAL A 90 -4.58 -0.56 -12.27
N ALA A 91 -4.12 -0.74 -13.50
CA ALA A 91 -4.98 -1.09 -14.62
C ALA A 91 -5.69 -2.43 -14.42
N SER A 92 -4.95 -3.43 -13.93
CA SER A 92 -5.49 -4.78 -13.68
C SER A 92 -6.55 -4.78 -12.58
N VAL A 93 -6.27 -4.14 -11.43
CA VAL A 93 -7.26 -4.06 -10.34
C VAL A 93 -8.48 -3.23 -10.73
N ALA A 94 -8.30 -2.16 -11.51
CA ALA A 94 -9.41 -1.33 -11.95
C ALA A 94 -10.36 -2.09 -12.88
N ARG A 95 -9.81 -2.88 -13.83
CA ARG A 95 -10.62 -3.74 -14.72
C ARG A 95 -11.35 -4.83 -13.96
N ALA A 96 -10.67 -5.53 -13.05
CA ALA A 96 -11.33 -6.52 -12.18
C ALA A 96 -12.41 -5.89 -11.30
N ALA A 97 -12.17 -4.70 -10.73
CA ALA A 97 -13.15 -4.00 -9.90
C ALA A 97 -14.36 -3.50 -10.71
N ALA A 98 -14.18 -3.11 -11.97
CA ALA A 98 -15.27 -2.76 -12.88
C ALA A 98 -16.18 -3.96 -13.18
N ALA A 99 -15.62 -5.18 -13.32
CA ALA A 99 -16.36 -6.42 -13.47
C ALA A 99 -17.06 -6.86 -12.16
N HIS A 100 -16.52 -6.44 -11.00
CA HIS A 100 -17.04 -6.78 -9.68
C HIS A 100 -17.36 -5.52 -8.82
N PRO A 101 -18.34 -4.68 -9.20
CA PRO A 101 -18.56 -3.37 -8.58
C PRO A 101 -18.87 -3.43 -7.08
N ALA A 102 -19.30 -4.56 -6.55
CA ALA A 102 -19.55 -4.76 -5.14
C ALA A 102 -18.28 -4.62 -4.28
N VAL A 103 -17.09 -5.00 -4.79
CA VAL A 103 -15.85 -5.02 -3.98
C VAL A 103 -15.35 -3.64 -3.60
N HIS A 104 -15.73 -2.59 -4.34
CA HIS A 104 -15.38 -1.20 -4.04
C HIS A 104 -16.58 -0.33 -3.68
N ALA A 105 -17.75 -0.94 -3.40
CA ALA A 105 -18.93 -0.27 -2.89
C ALA A 105 -18.70 0.25 -1.44
N TYR A 106 -19.54 1.19 -1.01
CA TYR A 106 -19.51 1.72 0.36
C TYR A 106 -20.90 2.16 0.81
N ARG A 107 -21.08 2.38 2.10
CA ARG A 107 -22.35 2.88 2.67
C ARG A 107 -22.32 4.40 2.80
N ASN A 108 -23.36 5.05 2.28
CA ASN A 108 -23.55 6.49 2.45
C ASN A 108 -24.16 6.84 3.83
N TRP A 109 -24.45 8.14 4.05
CA TRP A 109 -25.06 8.65 5.26
C TRP A 109 -26.45 8.06 5.58
N ARG A 110 -27.18 7.66 4.54
CA ARG A 110 -28.51 7.04 4.64
C ARG A 110 -28.45 5.53 4.85
N GLY A 111 -27.25 4.96 4.96
CA GLY A 111 -27.07 3.52 5.09
C GLY A 111 -27.22 2.76 3.76
N GLN A 112 -27.39 3.44 2.64
CA GLN A 112 -27.55 2.83 1.32
C GLN A 112 -26.19 2.40 0.77
N LEU A 113 -26.15 1.28 0.04
CA LEU A 113 -24.99 0.84 -0.70
C LEU A 113 -24.81 1.71 -1.96
N VAL A 114 -23.62 2.25 -2.15
CA VAL A 114 -23.25 3.04 -3.31
C VAL A 114 -22.19 2.29 -4.09
N THR A 115 -22.47 2.04 -5.36
CA THR A 115 -21.54 1.47 -6.34
C THR A 115 -21.22 2.50 -7.41
N HIS A 116 -20.01 2.46 -7.94
CA HIS A 116 -19.59 3.29 -9.06
C HIS A 116 -19.37 2.43 -10.29
N ARG A 117 -19.69 2.96 -11.47
CA ARG A 117 -19.45 2.28 -12.75
C ARG A 117 -18.01 2.44 -13.21
N GLN A 118 -17.45 3.65 -13.03
CA GLN A 118 -16.04 3.95 -13.30
C GLN A 118 -15.19 3.62 -12.09
N VAL A 119 -13.97 3.22 -12.31
CA VAL A 119 -13.01 2.89 -11.25
C VAL A 119 -11.89 3.90 -11.22
N ASP A 120 -11.98 4.80 -10.23
CA ASP A 120 -10.92 5.74 -9.90
C ASP A 120 -10.02 5.12 -8.82
N VAL A 121 -8.74 5.04 -9.08
CA VAL A 121 -7.76 4.41 -8.18
C VAL A 121 -6.89 5.47 -7.50
N GLY A 122 -6.98 5.54 -6.17
CA GLY A 122 -6.05 6.31 -5.35
C GLY A 122 -4.75 5.54 -5.15
N THR A 123 -3.61 6.16 -5.43
CA THR A 123 -2.30 5.57 -5.17
C THR A 123 -1.41 6.52 -4.39
N MET A 124 -0.41 5.98 -3.72
CA MET A 124 0.61 6.77 -3.04
C MET A 124 1.83 6.87 -3.94
N VAL A 125 2.22 8.09 -4.30
CA VAL A 125 3.42 8.35 -5.11
C VAL A 125 4.51 8.88 -4.20
N GLU A 126 5.63 8.17 -4.13
CA GLU A 126 6.80 8.62 -3.39
C GLU A 126 7.50 9.74 -4.14
N ILE A 127 7.75 10.83 -3.44
CA ILE A 127 8.50 11.99 -3.91
C ILE A 127 9.70 12.24 -3.02
N SER A 128 10.79 12.72 -3.62
CA SER A 128 11.99 13.14 -2.90
C SER A 128 11.99 14.66 -2.77
N THR A 129 12.20 15.13 -1.54
CA THR A 129 12.31 16.57 -1.25
C THR A 129 13.58 16.83 -0.43
N PRO A 130 14.00 18.08 -0.29
CA PRO A 130 15.13 18.44 0.58
C PRO A 130 14.95 17.99 2.04
N GLN A 131 13.67 17.81 2.48
CA GLN A 131 13.33 17.36 3.84
C GLN A 131 13.25 15.83 3.98
N GLY A 132 13.47 15.07 2.90
CA GLY A 132 13.43 13.62 2.87
C GLY A 132 12.41 13.06 1.84
N GLN A 133 12.24 11.76 1.91
CA GLN A 133 11.26 11.05 1.07
C GLN A 133 9.91 10.97 1.79
N PHE A 134 8.84 11.26 1.09
CA PHE A 134 7.48 11.05 1.59
C PHE A 134 6.51 10.72 0.44
N ALA A 135 5.41 10.07 0.78
CA ALA A 135 4.41 9.68 -0.19
C ALA A 135 3.25 10.68 -0.21
N ILE A 136 2.85 11.11 -1.41
CA ILE A 136 1.66 11.94 -1.62
C ILE A 136 0.55 11.13 -2.26
N PRO A 137 -0.71 11.35 -1.89
CA PRO A 137 -1.84 10.71 -2.55
C PRO A 137 -2.04 11.27 -3.96
N HIS A 138 -2.28 10.40 -4.92
CA HIS A 138 -2.63 10.75 -6.29
C HIS A 138 -3.80 9.91 -6.76
N LEU A 139 -4.72 10.50 -7.52
CA LEU A 139 -5.90 9.86 -8.05
C LEU A 139 -5.76 9.65 -9.55
N LEU A 140 -5.75 8.38 -9.95
CA LEU A 140 -5.82 7.95 -11.34
C LEU A 140 -7.29 7.75 -11.72
N ARG A 141 -7.80 8.64 -12.58
CA ARG A 141 -9.18 8.63 -13.04
C ARG A 141 -9.40 7.59 -14.12
N ASP A 142 -10.62 6.99 -14.14
CA ASP A 142 -11.06 6.07 -15.18
C ASP A 142 -10.01 4.97 -15.48
N ALA A 143 -9.39 4.43 -14.42
CA ALA A 143 -8.26 3.51 -14.54
C ALA A 143 -8.66 2.18 -15.18
N ASP A 144 -9.94 1.83 -15.19
CA ASP A 144 -10.54 0.64 -15.78
C ASP A 144 -10.50 0.65 -17.33
N ILE A 145 -10.54 1.85 -17.93
CA ILE A 145 -10.57 1.99 -19.40
C ILE A 145 -9.26 2.54 -19.98
N ARG A 146 -8.33 2.99 -19.12
CA ARG A 146 -7.04 3.58 -19.56
C ARG A 146 -6.00 2.52 -19.81
N GLU A 147 -5.04 2.86 -20.68
CA GLU A 147 -3.91 2.01 -21.00
C GLU A 147 -2.76 2.18 -19.99
N VAL A 148 -1.96 1.11 -19.81
CA VAL A 148 -0.82 1.12 -18.88
C VAL A 148 0.23 2.18 -19.25
N PRO A 149 0.54 2.45 -20.52
CA PRO A 149 1.44 3.55 -20.91
C PRO A 149 0.95 4.92 -20.40
N ASP A 150 -0.34 5.24 -20.52
CA ASP A 150 -0.91 6.51 -20.07
C ASP A 150 -0.83 6.67 -18.55
N LEU A 151 -1.20 5.61 -17.81
CA LEU A 151 -1.09 5.58 -16.35
C LEU A 151 0.38 5.72 -15.91
N THR A 152 1.31 5.08 -16.64
CA THR A 152 2.77 5.20 -16.40
C THR A 152 3.25 6.63 -16.61
N ALA A 153 2.83 7.27 -17.70
CA ALA A 153 3.21 8.65 -18.00
C ALA A 153 2.70 9.62 -16.93
N GLU A 154 1.47 9.42 -16.45
CA GLU A 154 0.87 10.23 -15.39
C GLU A 154 1.62 10.05 -14.06
N LEU A 155 1.90 8.82 -13.62
CA LEU A 155 2.67 8.55 -12.40
C LEU A 155 4.08 9.16 -12.46
N ARG A 156 4.77 9.07 -13.61
CA ARG A 156 6.08 9.70 -13.81
C ARG A 156 6.01 11.22 -13.76
N ARG A 157 4.96 11.82 -14.32
CA ARG A 157 4.74 13.26 -14.25
C ARG A 157 4.59 13.72 -12.80
N VAL A 158 3.75 13.04 -12.00
CA VAL A 158 3.54 13.38 -10.59
C VAL A 158 4.81 13.17 -9.76
N LYS A 159 5.60 12.13 -10.06
CA LYS A 159 6.88 11.88 -9.38
C LYS A 159 7.90 13.00 -9.64
N ARG A 160 7.91 13.57 -10.86
CA ARG A 160 8.80 14.69 -11.23
C ARG A 160 8.28 16.03 -10.74
N ASP A 161 6.96 16.22 -10.79
CA ASP A 161 6.29 17.45 -10.38
C ASP A 161 5.11 17.11 -9.43
N PRO A 162 5.33 17.16 -8.11
CA PRO A 162 4.29 16.89 -7.12
C PRO A 162 3.07 17.82 -7.23
N SER A 163 3.25 19.04 -7.78
CA SER A 163 2.16 19.97 -7.98
C SER A 163 1.16 19.53 -9.06
N ALA A 164 1.54 18.57 -9.90
CA ALA A 164 0.65 17.93 -10.87
C ALA A 164 -0.43 17.05 -10.19
N SER A 165 -0.21 16.63 -8.92
CA SER A 165 -1.22 15.89 -8.17
C SER A 165 -2.35 16.80 -7.70
N SER A 166 -3.59 16.50 -8.12
CA SER A 166 -4.79 17.25 -7.65
C SER A 166 -5.03 17.05 -6.14
N SER A 167 -4.79 15.84 -5.64
CA SER A 167 -4.93 15.49 -4.22
C SER A 167 -3.83 16.14 -3.38
N GLY A 168 -2.61 16.22 -3.88
CA GLY A 168 -1.48 16.88 -3.24
C GLY A 168 -1.75 18.36 -3.05
N ARG A 169 -2.16 19.08 -4.09
CA ARG A 169 -2.50 20.51 -4.04
C ARG A 169 -3.60 20.84 -3.03
N TRP A 170 -4.63 20.02 -2.97
CA TRP A 170 -5.70 20.20 -2.01
C TRP A 170 -5.20 20.06 -0.57
N LEU A 171 -4.38 19.04 -0.32
CA LEU A 171 -3.80 18.77 0.99
C LEU A 171 -2.87 19.88 1.46
N GLU A 172 -2.06 20.44 0.57
CA GLU A 172 -1.20 21.60 0.85
C GLU A 172 -1.98 22.84 1.23
N ARG A 173 -3.11 23.11 0.54
CA ARG A 173 -3.93 24.30 0.79
C ARG A 173 -4.77 24.22 2.06
N VAL A 174 -5.36 23.06 2.33
CA VAL A 174 -6.33 22.87 3.43
C VAL A 174 -5.67 22.28 4.67
N GLY A 175 -4.62 21.46 4.50
CA GLY A 175 -3.96 20.73 5.57
C GLY A 175 -3.51 21.60 6.74
N PRO A 176 -2.77 22.71 6.55
CA PRO A 176 -2.30 23.55 7.64
C PRO A 176 -3.43 24.17 8.48
N ALA A 177 -4.50 24.61 7.84
CA ALA A 177 -5.66 25.18 8.54
C ALA A 177 -6.48 24.10 9.26
N ALA A 178 -6.71 22.95 8.58
CA ALA A 178 -7.47 21.83 9.14
C ALA A 178 -6.78 21.21 10.36
N THR A 179 -5.43 21.20 10.42
CA THR A 179 -4.68 20.65 11.55
C THR A 179 -4.74 21.51 12.81
N ARG A 180 -5.10 22.80 12.69
CA ARG A 180 -5.18 23.75 13.82
C ARG A 180 -6.48 23.67 14.59
N ILE A 181 -7.58 23.24 13.95
CA ILE A 181 -8.91 23.20 14.58
C ILE A 181 -9.23 21.77 14.99
N PRO A 182 -9.41 21.49 16.30
CA PRO A 182 -9.79 20.16 16.78
C PRO A 182 -11.10 19.70 16.13
N GLY A 183 -11.17 18.43 15.72
CA GLY A 183 -12.38 17.85 15.13
C GLY A 183 -12.56 18.05 13.61
N VAL A 184 -11.91 19.03 12.99
CA VAL A 184 -12.04 19.27 11.53
C VAL A 184 -11.54 18.10 10.70
N ILE A 185 -10.36 17.55 11.03
CA ILE A 185 -9.80 16.40 10.30
C ILE A 185 -10.70 15.16 10.41
N PRO A 186 -11.15 14.74 11.60
CA PRO A 186 -12.10 13.63 11.72
C PRO A 186 -13.40 13.85 10.96
N ALA A 187 -13.97 15.07 11.02
CA ALA A 187 -15.19 15.42 10.28
C ALA A 187 -14.97 15.34 8.76
N MET A 188 -13.85 15.87 8.27
CA MET A 188 -13.47 15.77 6.86
C MET A 188 -13.39 14.32 6.39
N TYR A 189 -12.72 13.43 7.12
CA TYR A 189 -12.65 12.03 6.79
C TYR A 189 -14.01 11.33 6.88
N ALA A 190 -14.87 11.71 7.82
CA ALA A 190 -16.23 11.18 7.90
C ALA A 190 -17.07 11.57 6.65
N VAL A 191 -16.90 12.81 6.16
CA VAL A 191 -17.52 13.26 4.90
C VAL A 191 -16.94 12.49 3.70
N MET A 192 -15.62 12.37 3.61
CA MET A 192 -14.95 11.59 2.56
C MET A 192 -15.39 10.13 2.53
N ALA A 193 -15.64 9.54 3.69
CA ALA A 193 -16.05 8.13 3.80
C ALA A 193 -17.46 7.86 3.27
N ARG A 194 -18.39 8.81 3.41
CA ARG A 194 -19.85 8.60 3.22
C ARG A 194 -20.50 9.46 2.17
N SER A 195 -19.92 10.60 1.78
CA SER A 195 -20.46 11.49 0.76
C SER A 195 -20.11 11.01 -0.63
N VAL A 196 -21.10 10.85 -1.50
CA VAL A 196 -20.91 10.47 -2.91
C VAL A 196 -20.02 11.46 -3.63
N ALA A 197 -20.31 12.77 -3.50
CA ALA A 197 -19.53 13.84 -4.14
C ALA A 197 -18.07 13.89 -3.65
N ALA A 198 -17.82 13.63 -2.35
CA ALA A 198 -16.47 13.57 -1.82
C ALA A 198 -15.74 12.31 -2.30
N ARG A 199 -16.42 11.16 -2.37
CA ARG A 199 -15.88 9.90 -2.89
C ARG A 199 -15.41 10.01 -4.33
N GLN A 200 -16.20 10.67 -5.19
CA GLN A 200 -15.81 10.94 -6.57
C GLN A 200 -14.51 11.75 -6.71
N ARG A 201 -14.06 12.43 -5.63
CA ARG A 201 -12.80 13.20 -5.63
C ARG A 201 -11.60 12.43 -5.12
N ILE A 202 -11.79 11.30 -4.44
CA ILE A 202 -10.71 10.52 -3.83
C ILE A 202 -10.61 9.09 -4.37
N GLY A 203 -11.61 8.66 -5.17
CA GLY A 203 -11.69 7.32 -5.75
C GLY A 203 -12.37 6.30 -4.84
N THR A 204 -12.44 5.06 -5.31
CA THR A 204 -13.13 3.94 -4.65
C THR A 204 -12.20 2.78 -4.33
N VAL A 205 -11.06 2.69 -5.00
CA VAL A 205 -10.01 1.68 -4.82
C VAL A 205 -8.72 2.36 -4.40
N ALA A 206 -7.94 1.74 -3.54
CA ALA A 206 -6.58 2.19 -3.23
C ALA A 206 -5.55 1.15 -3.63
N VAL A 207 -4.41 1.63 -4.15
CA VAL A 207 -3.23 0.81 -4.42
C VAL A 207 -2.03 1.46 -3.73
N THR A 208 -1.36 0.70 -2.88
CA THR A 208 -0.12 1.15 -2.24
C THR A 208 1.01 0.19 -2.59
N ALA A 209 2.13 0.72 -3.09
CA ALA A 209 3.30 -0.07 -3.43
C ALA A 209 4.38 0.13 -2.37
N VAL A 210 4.67 -0.93 -1.61
CA VAL A 210 5.70 -0.94 -0.57
C VAL A 210 6.86 -1.89 -0.89
N GLY A 211 6.70 -2.68 -1.94
CA GLY A 211 7.64 -3.76 -2.30
C GLY A 211 9.01 -3.30 -2.74
N MET A 212 9.14 -2.06 -3.23
CA MET A 212 10.45 -1.51 -3.60
C MET A 212 11.41 -1.36 -2.43
N PHE A 213 10.89 -1.40 -1.19
CA PHE A 213 11.69 -1.29 0.03
C PHE A 213 12.06 -2.65 0.65
N ALA A 214 11.44 -3.73 0.16
CA ALA A 214 11.51 -5.06 0.80
C ALA A 214 12.44 -6.03 0.09
N GLY A 215 13.43 -5.64 -0.64
CA GLY A 215 14.33 -6.49 -1.44
C GLY A 215 14.16 -8.01 -1.23
N GLY A 216 13.71 -8.73 -2.26
CA GLY A 216 13.59 -10.19 -2.18
C GLY A 216 12.20 -10.77 -1.87
N GLY A 217 11.15 -9.98 -1.97
CA GLY A 217 9.76 -10.41 -1.73
C GLY A 217 9.25 -10.00 -0.35
N GLY A 218 7.98 -10.26 -0.09
CA GLY A 218 7.32 -9.97 1.18
C GLY A 218 5.94 -9.36 1.00
N LEU A 219 5.03 -9.77 1.89
CA LEU A 219 3.66 -9.29 1.97
C LEU A 219 3.56 -8.12 2.96
N GLY A 220 2.89 -7.05 2.57
CA GLY A 220 2.53 -5.97 3.47
C GLY A 220 1.08 -6.12 3.92
N ILE A 221 0.79 -5.96 5.22
CA ILE A 221 -0.58 -5.93 5.73
C ILE A 221 -0.79 -4.59 6.41
N THR A 222 -1.87 -3.90 6.04
CA THR A 222 -2.29 -2.65 6.67
C THR A 222 -3.79 -2.67 6.90
N SER A 223 -4.27 -1.88 7.86
CA SER A 223 -5.71 -1.70 8.04
C SER A 223 -6.28 -0.85 6.92
N LEU A 224 -7.53 -1.16 6.51
CA LEU A 224 -8.27 -0.33 5.56
C LEU A 224 -8.37 1.12 6.06
N SER A 225 -8.19 2.06 5.15
CA SER A 225 -8.37 3.49 5.40
C SER A 225 -9.79 3.94 5.01
N LEU A 226 -9.91 4.75 4.01
CA LEU A 226 -11.20 5.23 3.49
C LEU A 226 -11.85 4.26 2.51
N MET A 227 -11.04 3.52 1.74
CA MET A 227 -11.52 2.66 0.65
C MET A 227 -12.05 1.34 1.18
N SER A 228 -12.96 0.72 0.41
CA SER A 228 -13.48 -0.62 0.71
C SER A 228 -12.63 -1.72 0.07
N LEU A 229 -11.86 -1.36 -0.94
CA LEU A 229 -10.88 -2.23 -1.60
C LEU A 229 -9.52 -1.54 -1.58
N GLU A 230 -8.53 -2.18 -1.00
CA GLU A 230 -7.13 -1.75 -1.01
C GLU A 230 -6.23 -2.89 -1.46
N ILE A 231 -5.32 -2.60 -2.39
CA ILE A 231 -4.28 -3.51 -2.85
C ILE A 231 -2.94 -3.03 -2.32
N ILE A 232 -2.27 -3.89 -1.59
CA ILE A 232 -0.92 -3.65 -1.11
C ILE A 232 0.04 -4.46 -1.98
N VAL A 233 0.82 -3.77 -2.81
CA VAL A 233 1.82 -4.34 -3.69
C VAL A 233 3.08 -4.57 -2.88
N GLY A 234 3.41 -5.83 -2.66
CA GLY A 234 4.59 -6.29 -1.95
C GLY A 234 5.83 -6.39 -2.84
N GLY A 235 6.76 -7.23 -2.45
CA GLY A 235 8.01 -7.44 -3.17
C GLY A 235 7.87 -8.38 -4.36
N VAL A 236 8.82 -8.24 -5.29
CA VAL A 236 9.02 -9.21 -6.38
C VAL A 236 10.22 -10.07 -6.05
N SER A 237 10.09 -11.39 -6.19
CA SER A 237 11.18 -12.33 -5.98
C SER A 237 11.13 -13.48 -6.97
N GLN A 238 12.29 -14.05 -7.26
CA GLN A 238 12.36 -15.27 -8.07
C GLN A 238 12.04 -16.48 -7.21
N ARG A 239 11.04 -17.27 -7.65
CA ARG A 239 10.60 -18.48 -6.95
C ARG A 239 10.42 -19.66 -7.90
N PRO A 240 10.64 -20.89 -7.44
CA PRO A 240 10.31 -22.08 -8.23
C PRO A 240 8.79 -22.21 -8.37
N ARG A 241 8.32 -22.49 -9.59
CA ARG A 241 6.93 -22.80 -9.92
C ARG A 241 6.88 -24.05 -10.80
N VAL A 242 5.83 -24.83 -10.67
CA VAL A 242 5.59 -25.96 -11.56
C VAL A 242 4.78 -25.49 -12.73
N ILE A 243 5.38 -25.52 -13.93
CA ILE A 243 4.75 -25.16 -15.21
C ILE A 243 4.83 -26.39 -16.11
N GLU A 244 3.71 -26.88 -16.57
CA GLU A 244 3.63 -28.08 -17.44
C GLU A 244 4.41 -29.29 -16.89
N GLY A 245 4.36 -29.46 -15.57
CA GLY A 245 5.04 -30.57 -14.87
C GLY A 245 6.54 -30.37 -14.62
N GLN A 246 7.11 -29.23 -15.01
CA GLN A 246 8.52 -28.89 -14.79
C GLN A 246 8.68 -27.73 -13.80
N VAL A 247 9.73 -27.83 -12.96
CA VAL A 247 10.09 -26.75 -12.05
C VAL A 247 10.86 -25.67 -12.81
N THR A 248 10.29 -24.47 -12.87
CA THR A 248 10.89 -23.32 -13.54
C THR A 248 11.02 -22.14 -12.58
N VAL A 249 12.03 -21.27 -12.77
CA VAL A 249 12.18 -20.04 -12.01
C VAL A 249 11.27 -18.97 -12.62
N ARG A 250 10.42 -18.36 -11.76
CA ARG A 250 9.45 -17.34 -12.16
C ARG A 250 9.57 -16.10 -11.29
N ASP A 251 9.26 -14.95 -11.87
CA ASP A 251 9.15 -13.70 -11.12
C ASP A 251 7.78 -13.68 -10.44
N VAL A 252 7.80 -13.70 -9.12
CA VAL A 252 6.58 -13.77 -8.30
C VAL A 252 6.40 -12.46 -7.54
N LEU A 253 5.24 -11.84 -7.71
CA LEU A 253 4.80 -10.65 -6.99
C LEU A 253 3.96 -11.07 -5.79
N ASP A 254 4.32 -10.59 -4.62
CA ASP A 254 3.51 -10.73 -3.41
C ASP A 254 2.47 -9.61 -3.34
N LEU A 255 1.20 -9.96 -3.15
CA LEU A 255 0.09 -9.03 -3.08
C LEU A 255 -0.78 -9.31 -1.86
N THR A 256 -1.27 -8.25 -1.23
CA THR A 256 -2.34 -8.32 -0.24
C THR A 256 -3.57 -7.60 -0.79
N ILE A 257 -4.69 -8.31 -0.84
CA ILE A 257 -6.01 -7.79 -1.20
C ILE A 257 -6.76 -7.59 0.11
N ALA A 258 -7.12 -6.36 0.44
CA ALA A 258 -7.91 -6.03 1.62
C ALA A 258 -9.29 -5.51 1.21
N ILE A 259 -10.36 -6.17 1.66
CA ILE A 259 -11.76 -5.86 1.31
C ILE A 259 -12.57 -5.66 2.59
N ASP A 260 -13.45 -4.66 2.61
CA ASP A 260 -14.36 -4.39 3.72
C ASP A 260 -15.51 -5.41 3.78
N HIS A 261 -15.42 -6.36 4.72
CA HIS A 261 -16.43 -7.42 4.91
C HIS A 261 -17.80 -6.89 5.38
N ASN A 262 -17.91 -5.61 5.79
CA ASN A 262 -19.23 -5.00 6.03
C ASN A 262 -20.03 -4.80 4.75
N VAL A 263 -19.39 -4.91 3.56
CA VAL A 263 -19.98 -4.58 2.26
C VAL A 263 -19.99 -5.77 1.33
N VAL A 264 -19.00 -6.66 1.46
CA VAL A 264 -18.77 -7.77 0.52
C VAL A 264 -18.51 -9.06 1.30
N ASP A 265 -19.20 -10.12 0.90
CA ASP A 265 -18.98 -11.47 1.42
C ASP A 265 -17.81 -12.20 0.73
N GLY A 266 -17.40 -13.33 1.32
CA GLY A 266 -16.24 -14.10 0.86
C GLY A 266 -16.32 -14.58 -0.59
N ALA A 267 -17.49 -15.05 -1.06
CA ALA A 267 -17.61 -15.61 -2.42
C ALA A 267 -17.47 -14.54 -3.53
N PRO A 268 -18.11 -13.35 -3.47
CA PRO A 268 -17.83 -12.26 -4.39
C PRO A 268 -16.38 -11.78 -4.34
N ALA A 269 -15.79 -11.68 -3.14
CA ALA A 269 -14.39 -11.29 -2.96
C ALA A 269 -13.43 -12.29 -3.61
N ALA A 270 -13.69 -13.59 -3.47
CA ALA A 270 -12.88 -14.65 -4.09
C ALA A 270 -12.96 -14.62 -5.62
N ARG A 271 -14.14 -14.37 -6.20
CA ARG A 271 -14.28 -14.21 -7.66
C ARG A 271 -13.48 -13.02 -8.19
N PHE A 272 -13.58 -11.89 -7.53
CA PHE A 272 -12.76 -10.71 -7.84
C PHE A 272 -11.27 -11.03 -7.76
N ALA A 273 -10.82 -11.68 -6.68
CA ALA A 273 -9.40 -12.03 -6.48
C ALA A 273 -8.89 -12.99 -7.58
N ALA A 274 -9.72 -13.95 -8.02
CA ALA A 274 -9.38 -14.86 -9.10
C ALA A 274 -9.20 -14.12 -10.42
N GLU A 275 -10.15 -13.25 -10.80
CA GLU A 275 -10.05 -12.45 -12.03
C GLU A 275 -8.88 -11.46 -12.00
N PHE A 276 -8.68 -10.78 -10.86
CA PHE A 276 -7.54 -9.88 -10.70
C PHE A 276 -6.21 -10.62 -10.85
N ARG A 277 -6.07 -11.81 -10.24
CA ARG A 277 -4.90 -12.67 -10.41
C ARG A 277 -4.70 -13.08 -11.87
N GLU A 278 -5.76 -13.52 -12.57
CA GLU A 278 -5.70 -13.90 -13.97
C GLU A 278 -5.20 -12.76 -14.86
N LEU A 279 -5.71 -11.53 -14.67
CA LEU A 279 -5.27 -10.35 -15.41
C LEU A 279 -3.77 -10.05 -15.20
N LEU A 280 -3.25 -10.29 -14.00
CA LEU A 280 -1.83 -10.11 -13.70
C LEU A 280 -0.95 -11.22 -14.32
N GLU A 281 -1.37 -12.49 -14.23
CA GLU A 281 -0.61 -13.64 -14.73
C GLU A 281 -0.58 -13.68 -16.25
N THR A 282 -1.70 -13.38 -16.90
CA THR A 282 -1.83 -13.37 -18.37
C THR A 282 -1.28 -12.08 -18.99
N ALA A 283 -1.15 -11.01 -18.21
CA ALA A 283 -0.76 -9.68 -18.66
C ALA A 283 -1.64 -9.12 -19.81
N THR A 284 -2.89 -9.54 -19.90
CA THR A 284 -3.81 -9.17 -21.00
C THR A 284 -4.06 -7.68 -21.08
N VAL A 285 -3.97 -6.97 -19.95
CA VAL A 285 -4.10 -5.49 -19.91
C VAL A 285 -2.97 -4.76 -20.65
N LEU A 286 -1.84 -5.43 -20.95
CA LEU A 286 -0.74 -4.92 -21.76
C LEU A 286 -0.88 -5.25 -23.25
N LEU A 287 -1.72 -6.22 -23.58
CA LEU A 287 -1.83 -6.78 -24.94
C LEU A 287 -3.04 -6.24 -25.71
N ALA A 288 -4.09 -5.81 -25.01
CA ALA A 288 -5.35 -5.38 -25.62
C ALA A 288 -5.48 -3.84 -25.62
N PRO A 289 -5.81 -3.21 -26.76
CA PRO A 289 -6.28 -1.83 -26.78
C PRO A 289 -7.58 -1.72 -25.96
N SER A 290 -7.75 -0.61 -25.24
CA SER A 290 -8.83 -0.38 -24.24
C SER A 290 -10.27 -0.50 -24.76
N GLY A 291 -10.50 -0.75 -26.06
CA GLY A 291 -11.83 -0.90 -26.67
C GLY A 291 -12.41 -2.32 -26.65
N ALA A 292 -11.66 -3.36 -26.29
CA ALA A 292 -12.07 -4.75 -26.49
C ALA A 292 -12.90 -5.38 -25.34
N VAL A 293 -12.99 -4.73 -24.17
CA VAL A 293 -13.67 -5.28 -22.98
C VAL A 293 -15.16 -4.94 -22.91
N GLN A 294 -15.68 -4.04 -23.75
CA GLN A 294 -17.10 -3.62 -23.71
C GLN A 294 -18.12 -4.55 -24.38
N ALA A 295 -17.73 -5.72 -24.85
CA ALA A 295 -18.61 -6.64 -25.61
C ALA A 295 -19.03 -7.91 -24.85
N ARG A 296 -19.12 -7.88 -23.52
CA ARG A 296 -19.80 -8.96 -22.77
C ARG A 296 -20.84 -8.32 -21.84
N GLY A 297 -22.00 -8.01 -22.44
CA GLY A 297 -23.25 -7.65 -21.77
C GLY A 297 -23.96 -8.84 -21.14
#